data_bd17133c4b78c93b72401ddc3149535a
#
_entry.id   bd17133c4b78c93b72401ddc3149535a
#
_cell.length_a   1.000
_cell.length_b   1.000
_cell.length_c   1.000
_cell.angle_alpha   90.00
_cell.angle_beta   90.00
_cell.angle_gamma   90.00
#
_symmetry.space_group_name_H-M   'P 1'
#
loop_
_entity.id
_entity.type
_entity.pdbx_description
1 polymer ?
#
loop_
_entity_poly.entity_id
_entity_poly.type
_entity_poly.pdbx_seq_one_letter_code
_entity_poly.pdbx_strand_id
1 'polypeptide(L)'
;MNTGRRLTVLLVALAVIGIPAAVLRIGCVGNSCRSDAAAVAAPAPFCSLPAAVRTLITNGTYDGRSPDVIGVGGSTPVVTDGVSWPSETASATVGSVDLAFVGRGIRNGRLPTGVSLDQVAPTLEPLLGSHRPHPEVRAGTAISGVVASGARSPLVVLLVEKGIGASGARPRLGDLGSGVHATGGTAETGSIPNDPIAVEATIGTGGLPSQHGITGALIRNANGDVVHAFGPGSPQPIIATLGDDLDRTTGGATKIGLVSTAVGDAGLTGDAWYGTGPVRDRTVPGGKNPGGAVREFLSQGWGADATPDLLAVALDGSQRADNSVVASILHEVFQAVPDATAVVTGTGLEQTGKITTVPTPAGSDAVVGGGVFLDRSDGATTSAEDVVASLKADKAPDGSPLFADAFASYAVRFGRYC
;
A
#
# COMPACT_ATOMS: atom_id res chain seq x y z
N MET A 1 -32.23 5.05 54.12
CA MET A 1 -31.40 6.24 53.83
C MET A 1 -30.69 6.02 52.52
N ASN A 2 -31.27 6.31 51.34
CA ASN A 2 -30.57 6.22 50.04
C ASN A 2 -31.34 6.88 48.90
N THR A 3 -32.21 7.87 49.21
CA THR A 3 -33.01 8.58 48.21
C THR A 3 -32.39 9.87 47.67
N GLY A 4 -31.36 10.40 48.35
CA GLY A 4 -30.74 11.68 47.97
C GLY A 4 -29.71 11.57 46.81
N ARG A 5 -29.06 10.42 46.63
CA ARG A 5 -27.99 10.27 45.59
C ARG A 5 -28.51 10.05 44.16
N ARG A 6 -29.72 9.55 44.01
CA ARG A 6 -30.30 9.31 42.67
C ARG A 6 -30.87 10.59 42.01
N LEU A 7 -31.25 11.57 42.81
CA LEU A 7 -31.82 12.83 42.29
C LEU A 7 -30.72 13.75 41.74
N THR A 8 -29.54 13.73 42.35
CA THR A 8 -28.38 14.57 41.92
C THR A 8 -27.79 14.11 40.59
N VAL A 9 -27.78 12.79 40.36
CA VAL A 9 -27.28 12.24 39.06
C VAL A 9 -28.24 12.56 37.91
N LEU A 10 -29.52 12.55 38.15
CA LEU A 10 -30.55 12.88 37.15
C LEU A 10 -30.54 14.37 36.76
N LEU A 11 -30.29 15.27 37.73
CA LEU A 11 -30.15 16.70 37.46
C LEU A 11 -28.89 17.09 36.71
N VAL A 12 -27.76 16.39 36.95
CA VAL A 12 -26.52 16.61 36.20
C VAL A 12 -26.65 16.09 34.76
N ALA A 13 -27.34 14.95 34.54
CA ALA A 13 -27.57 14.42 33.20
C ALA A 13 -28.50 15.33 32.36
N LEU A 14 -29.49 15.94 32.97
CA LEU A 14 -30.38 16.90 32.30
C LEU A 14 -29.69 18.23 32.00
N ALA A 15 -28.76 18.66 32.84
CA ALA A 15 -27.98 19.89 32.61
C ALA A 15 -27.00 19.71 31.42
N VAL A 16 -26.39 18.52 31.25
CA VAL A 16 -25.45 18.24 30.13
C VAL A 16 -26.20 18.11 28.81
N ILE A 17 -27.43 17.62 28.80
CA ILE A 17 -28.26 17.52 27.58
C ILE A 17 -28.92 18.86 27.21
N GLY A 18 -29.17 19.71 28.18
CA GLY A 18 -29.81 21.03 27.98
C GLY A 18 -28.88 22.12 27.47
N ILE A 19 -27.57 22.04 27.66
CA ILE A 19 -26.62 23.08 27.29
C ILE A 19 -26.52 23.29 25.75
N PRO A 20 -26.57 22.27 24.89
CA PRO A 20 -26.57 22.51 23.44
C PRO A 20 -27.81 23.22 22.93
N ALA A 21 -28.98 23.01 23.55
CA ALA A 21 -30.21 23.67 23.14
C ALA A 21 -30.34 25.11 23.64
N ALA A 22 -29.70 25.45 24.76
CA ALA A 22 -29.67 26.82 25.30
C ALA A 22 -28.67 27.72 24.57
N VAL A 23 -27.51 27.19 24.16
CA VAL A 23 -26.52 27.95 23.39
C VAL A 23 -26.99 28.28 21.99
N LEU A 24 -27.84 27.45 21.39
CA LEU A 24 -28.49 27.73 20.10
C LEU A 24 -29.59 28.80 20.17
N ARG A 25 -30.08 29.19 21.37
CA ARG A 25 -31.11 30.24 21.52
C ARG A 25 -30.58 31.62 21.89
N ILE A 26 -29.33 31.76 22.25
CA ILE A 26 -28.73 33.03 22.70
C ILE A 26 -28.27 33.91 21.51
N GLY A 27 -28.24 33.38 20.29
CA GLY A 27 -27.80 34.12 19.11
C GLY A 27 -28.84 34.99 18.40
N CYS A 28 -30.10 34.96 18.79
CA CYS A 28 -31.17 35.71 18.12
C CYS A 28 -31.86 36.65 19.08
N VAL A 29 -31.35 37.86 19.26
CA VAL A 29 -32.03 38.96 19.90
C VAL A 29 -32.34 40.03 18.82
N GLY A 30 -33.61 40.00 18.34
CA GLY A 30 -34.10 40.98 17.36
C GLY A 30 -34.68 40.35 16.09
N ASN A 31 -35.61 41.10 15.44
CA ASN A 31 -36.35 40.71 14.24
C ASN A 31 -35.48 40.62 12.93
N SER A 32 -34.19 40.44 13.03
CA SER A 32 -33.29 40.33 11.90
C SER A 32 -32.56 38.95 11.78
N CYS A 33 -33.09 37.89 12.40
CA CYS A 33 -32.74 36.56 11.97
C CYS A 33 -33.40 36.29 10.60
N ARG A 34 -32.84 36.88 9.55
CA ARG A 34 -32.98 36.24 8.25
C ARG A 34 -32.45 34.82 8.40
N SER A 35 -33.32 33.87 8.15
CA SER A 35 -32.87 32.55 7.76
C SER A 35 -32.09 32.73 6.46
N ASP A 36 -30.81 33.05 6.57
CA ASP A 36 -29.89 32.60 5.55
C ASP A 36 -30.12 31.10 5.51
N ALA A 37 -30.86 30.65 4.50
CA ALA A 37 -30.92 29.25 4.15
C ALA A 37 -29.46 28.83 4.22
N ALA A 38 -29.11 28.00 5.22
CA ALA A 38 -27.73 27.60 5.43
C ALA A 38 -27.25 27.19 4.05
N ALA A 39 -26.34 27.99 3.49
CA ALA A 39 -25.75 27.66 2.21
C ALA A 39 -25.32 26.22 2.42
N VAL A 40 -25.94 25.29 1.69
CA VAL A 40 -25.57 23.87 1.78
C VAL A 40 -24.09 23.91 1.54
N ALA A 41 -23.32 23.67 2.60
CA ALA A 41 -21.87 23.76 2.52
C ALA A 41 -21.50 22.89 1.33
N ALA A 42 -20.79 23.48 0.36
CA ALA A 42 -20.34 22.72 -0.79
C ALA A 42 -19.71 21.43 -0.25
N PRO A 43 -20.06 20.24 -0.76
CA PRO A 43 -19.53 18.99 -0.25
C PRO A 43 -18.01 19.12 -0.17
N ALA A 44 -17.42 18.62 0.90
CA ALA A 44 -15.96 18.65 1.03
C ALA A 44 -15.35 18.08 -0.26
N PRO A 45 -14.25 18.64 -0.78
CA PRO A 45 -13.68 18.24 -2.08
C PRO A 45 -13.56 16.72 -2.24
N PHE A 46 -13.09 16.02 -1.20
CA PHE A 46 -13.02 14.56 -1.17
C PHE A 46 -14.39 13.88 -1.41
N CYS A 47 -15.48 14.47 -0.93
CA CYS A 47 -16.83 13.91 -1.09
C CYS A 47 -17.38 14.01 -2.53
N SER A 48 -16.77 14.83 -3.38
CA SER A 48 -17.14 14.95 -4.80
C SER A 48 -16.65 13.78 -5.65
N LEU A 49 -15.62 13.07 -5.18
CA LEU A 49 -15.05 11.92 -5.89
C LEU A 49 -16.00 10.71 -5.91
N PRO A 50 -15.91 9.85 -6.94
CA PRO A 50 -16.63 8.57 -6.97
C PRO A 50 -16.35 7.72 -5.73
N ALA A 51 -17.37 7.02 -5.21
CA ALA A 51 -17.25 6.24 -3.99
C ALA A 51 -16.11 5.20 -4.02
N ALA A 52 -15.90 4.55 -5.17
CA ALA A 52 -14.81 3.60 -5.35
C ALA A 52 -13.43 4.27 -5.20
N VAL A 53 -13.24 5.45 -5.80
CA VAL A 53 -12.00 6.23 -5.71
C VAL A 53 -11.77 6.68 -4.27
N ARG A 54 -12.80 7.16 -3.57
CA ARG A 54 -12.71 7.52 -2.15
C ARG A 54 -12.26 6.36 -1.27
N THR A 55 -12.79 5.17 -1.51
CA THR A 55 -12.39 3.95 -0.78
C THR A 55 -10.92 3.65 -1.00
N LEU A 56 -10.43 3.68 -2.24
CA LEU A 56 -9.03 3.44 -2.56
C LEU A 56 -8.09 4.48 -1.91
N ILE A 57 -8.48 5.77 -1.92
CA ILE A 57 -7.72 6.83 -1.26
C ILE A 57 -7.70 6.62 0.26
N THR A 58 -8.84 6.29 0.86
CA THR A 58 -8.93 5.99 2.30
C THR A 58 -8.03 4.81 2.67
N ASN A 59 -7.96 3.79 1.83
CA ASN A 59 -7.08 2.65 2.01
C ASN A 59 -5.60 3.02 1.88
N GLY A 60 -5.27 4.02 1.04
CA GLY A 60 -3.91 4.49 0.79
C GLY A 60 -3.37 5.50 1.80
N THR A 61 -4.20 5.98 2.73
CA THR A 61 -3.80 7.05 3.65
C THR A 61 -3.72 6.57 5.11
N TYR A 62 -2.72 7.09 5.83
CA TYR A 62 -2.53 6.89 7.26
C TYR A 62 -2.27 8.23 7.95
N ASP A 63 -3.04 8.54 8.99
CA ASP A 63 -2.96 9.82 9.71
C ASP A 63 -1.55 10.05 10.28
N GLY A 64 -0.99 11.22 10.01
CA GLY A 64 0.35 11.62 10.45
C GLY A 64 1.53 11.03 9.67
N ARG A 65 1.30 10.12 8.70
CA ARG A 65 2.37 9.55 7.86
C ARG A 65 2.22 9.89 6.38
N SER A 66 0.98 10.06 5.92
CA SER A 66 0.67 10.41 4.54
C SER A 66 1.04 11.86 4.20
N PRO A 67 1.17 12.18 2.90
CA PRO A 67 1.30 13.55 2.43
C PRO A 67 0.24 14.48 3.01
N ASP A 68 0.56 15.75 3.16
CA ASP A 68 -0.36 16.77 3.69
C ASP A 68 -1.46 17.15 2.70
N VAL A 69 -1.15 17.08 1.40
CA VAL A 69 -2.10 17.30 0.30
C VAL A 69 -2.11 16.07 -0.61
N ILE A 70 -3.31 15.67 -1.00
CA ILE A 70 -3.53 14.59 -1.95
C ILE A 70 -4.14 15.18 -3.21
N GLY A 71 -3.58 14.82 -4.37
CA GLY A 71 -4.10 15.19 -5.69
C GLY A 71 -4.51 13.96 -6.48
N VAL A 72 -5.61 14.10 -7.22
CA VAL A 72 -6.10 13.08 -8.15
C VAL A 72 -6.09 13.69 -9.54
N GLY A 73 -5.22 13.20 -10.41
CA GLY A 73 -5.14 13.64 -11.79
C GLY A 73 -6.43 13.39 -12.57
N GLY A 74 -6.68 14.22 -13.56
CA GLY A 74 -7.77 14.04 -14.52
C GLY A 74 -7.48 12.97 -15.57
N SER A 75 -8.02 13.12 -16.77
CA SER A 75 -7.81 12.19 -17.87
C SER A 75 -6.40 12.24 -18.49
N THR A 76 -5.70 13.35 -18.30
CA THR A 76 -4.32 13.52 -18.79
C THR A 76 -3.32 13.10 -17.71
N PRO A 77 -2.35 12.22 -18.03
CA PRO A 77 -1.30 11.87 -17.10
C PRO A 77 -0.48 13.08 -16.67
N VAL A 78 -0.32 13.25 -15.37
CA VAL A 78 0.40 14.37 -14.74
C VAL A 78 1.61 13.85 -14.00
N VAL A 79 2.74 14.55 -14.15
CA VAL A 79 4.01 14.26 -13.49
C VAL A 79 4.58 15.53 -12.86
N THR A 80 5.10 15.40 -11.65
CA THR A 80 5.88 16.43 -10.95
C THR A 80 7.21 15.82 -10.53
N ASP A 81 8.32 16.43 -10.93
CA ASP A 81 9.68 15.95 -10.62
C ASP A 81 9.90 14.43 -10.91
N GLY A 82 9.31 13.95 -12.00
CA GLY A 82 9.37 12.54 -12.39
C GLY A 82 8.40 11.61 -11.64
N VAL A 83 7.61 12.12 -10.71
CA VAL A 83 6.63 11.37 -9.94
C VAL A 83 5.25 11.50 -10.57
N SER A 84 4.62 10.37 -10.91
CA SER A 84 3.29 10.32 -11.51
C SER A 84 2.18 10.52 -10.47
N TRP A 85 1.15 11.29 -10.82
CA TRP A 85 -0.04 11.44 -10.01
C TRP A 85 -1.09 10.38 -10.37
N PRO A 86 -1.85 9.82 -9.40
CA PRO A 86 -2.94 8.91 -9.69
C PRO A 86 -4.04 9.62 -10.46
N SER A 87 -4.72 8.93 -11.37
CA SER A 87 -5.82 9.47 -12.15
C SER A 87 -7.15 8.86 -11.75
N GLU A 88 -8.20 9.67 -11.67
CA GLU A 88 -9.56 9.22 -11.42
C GLU A 88 -10.04 8.19 -12.46
N THR A 89 -9.75 8.43 -13.73
CA THR A 89 -10.20 7.56 -14.84
C THR A 89 -9.36 6.30 -14.98
N ALA A 90 -8.09 6.36 -14.55
CA ALA A 90 -7.16 5.24 -14.63
C ALA A 90 -7.12 4.39 -13.35
N SER A 91 -7.82 4.79 -12.28
CA SER A 91 -7.74 4.11 -10.98
C SER A 91 -8.05 2.62 -11.05
N ALA A 92 -9.07 2.23 -11.78
CA ALA A 92 -9.43 0.82 -11.97
C ALA A 92 -8.42 0.05 -12.85
N THR A 93 -7.70 0.72 -13.75
CA THR A 93 -6.72 0.09 -14.65
C THR A 93 -5.31 0.16 -14.08
N VAL A 94 -4.96 1.29 -13.46
CA VAL A 94 -3.62 1.54 -12.90
C VAL A 94 -3.37 0.67 -11.66
N GLY A 95 -4.40 0.43 -10.84
CA GLY A 95 -4.32 -0.44 -9.67
C GLY A 95 -4.48 -1.92 -9.98
N SER A 96 -4.74 -2.30 -11.23
CA SER A 96 -4.90 -3.69 -11.64
C SER A 96 -3.56 -4.30 -12.02
N VAL A 97 -3.25 -5.48 -11.48
CA VAL A 97 -1.99 -6.19 -11.67
C VAL A 97 -2.25 -7.65 -12.05
N ASP A 98 -1.31 -8.27 -12.74
CA ASP A 98 -1.29 -9.72 -12.89
C ASP A 98 -0.77 -10.33 -11.57
N LEU A 99 -1.42 -11.38 -11.09
CA LEU A 99 -1.01 -12.14 -9.91
C LEU A 99 -1.02 -13.63 -10.24
N ALA A 100 0.09 -14.31 -9.98
CA ALA A 100 0.21 -15.75 -10.15
C ALA A 100 0.89 -16.39 -8.93
N PHE A 101 0.32 -17.49 -8.46
CA PHE A 101 0.90 -18.43 -7.51
C PHE A 101 1.37 -19.64 -8.29
N VAL A 102 2.60 -20.08 -8.09
CA VAL A 102 3.26 -21.14 -8.87
C VAL A 102 3.99 -22.09 -7.93
N GLY A 103 3.84 -23.39 -8.10
CA GLY A 103 4.53 -24.40 -7.30
C GLY A 103 3.76 -25.70 -7.17
N ARG A 104 4.38 -26.71 -6.58
CA ARG A 104 3.73 -28.03 -6.39
C ARG A 104 2.62 -28.02 -5.36
N GLY A 105 2.72 -27.14 -4.35
CA GLY A 105 1.69 -26.93 -3.34
C GLY A 105 0.51 -26.07 -3.83
N ILE A 106 0.55 -25.59 -5.07
CA ILE A 106 -0.48 -24.75 -5.68
C ILE A 106 -1.44 -25.62 -6.51
N ARG A 107 -2.71 -25.28 -6.51
CA ARG A 107 -3.70 -25.90 -7.41
C ARG A 107 -3.64 -25.24 -8.79
N ASN A 108 -3.97 -25.98 -9.83
CA ASN A 108 -4.17 -25.39 -11.14
C ASN A 108 -5.52 -24.66 -11.20
N GLY A 109 -5.51 -23.39 -11.62
CA GLY A 109 -6.75 -22.66 -11.67
C GLY A 109 -6.66 -21.21 -12.17
N ARG A 110 -7.74 -20.50 -11.90
CA ARG A 110 -7.84 -19.05 -12.07
C ARG A 110 -8.18 -18.42 -10.73
N LEU A 111 -7.64 -17.25 -10.47
CA LEU A 111 -8.03 -16.44 -9.33
C LEU A 111 -9.51 -16.04 -9.46
N PRO A 112 -10.26 -16.00 -8.35
CA PRO A 112 -11.59 -15.41 -8.35
C PRO A 112 -11.53 -13.92 -8.69
N THR A 113 -12.65 -13.33 -9.04
CA THR A 113 -12.76 -11.87 -9.21
C THR A 113 -12.69 -11.16 -7.85
N GLY A 114 -12.14 -9.93 -7.84
CA GLY A 114 -12.05 -9.12 -6.62
C GLY A 114 -10.92 -9.50 -5.67
N VAL A 115 -9.91 -10.22 -6.17
CA VAL A 115 -8.66 -10.45 -5.42
C VAL A 115 -7.88 -9.15 -5.32
N SER A 116 -7.28 -8.91 -4.16
CA SER A 116 -6.36 -7.79 -3.92
C SER A 116 -5.05 -8.27 -3.31
N LEU A 117 -4.00 -7.46 -3.42
CA LEU A 117 -2.63 -7.86 -3.05
C LEU A 117 -2.43 -8.06 -1.54
N ASP A 118 -3.26 -7.48 -0.69
CA ASP A 118 -3.30 -7.76 0.74
C ASP A 118 -3.65 -9.22 1.08
N GLN A 119 -4.20 -9.97 0.11
CA GLN A 119 -4.52 -11.40 0.27
C GLN A 119 -3.31 -12.31 0.02
N VAL A 120 -2.17 -11.79 -0.47
CA VAL A 120 -0.98 -12.61 -0.80
C VAL A 120 -0.39 -13.23 0.46
N ALA A 121 -0.01 -12.43 1.45
CA ALA A 121 0.60 -12.95 2.68
C ALA A 121 -0.29 -13.99 3.38
N PRO A 122 -1.59 -13.76 3.65
CA PRO A 122 -2.44 -14.78 4.28
C PRO A 122 -2.63 -16.04 3.42
N THR A 123 -2.49 -15.96 2.09
CA THR A 123 -2.53 -17.15 1.22
C THR A 123 -1.26 -17.99 1.37
N LEU A 124 -0.11 -17.39 1.68
CA LEU A 124 1.18 -18.07 1.83
C LEU A 124 1.41 -18.65 3.22
N GLU A 125 0.74 -18.15 4.26
CA GLU A 125 0.89 -18.62 5.64
C GLU A 125 0.82 -20.15 5.80
N PRO A 126 -0.17 -20.84 5.20
CA PRO A 126 -0.24 -22.30 5.32
C PRO A 126 0.97 -23.03 4.73
N LEU A 127 1.55 -22.50 3.64
CA LEU A 127 2.72 -23.08 2.98
C LEU A 127 3.98 -23.01 3.84
N LEU A 128 4.12 -21.90 4.56
CA LEU A 128 5.25 -21.63 5.45
C LEU A 128 5.04 -22.20 6.85
N GLY A 129 3.82 -22.65 7.18
CA GLY A 129 3.50 -23.03 8.56
C GLY A 129 3.58 -21.88 9.55
N SER A 130 3.58 -20.66 9.05
CA SER A 130 3.56 -19.46 9.87
C SER A 130 2.19 -19.28 10.51
N HIS A 131 2.15 -18.67 11.68
CA HIS A 131 0.93 -18.26 12.34
C HIS A 131 0.98 -16.77 12.60
N ARG A 132 0.06 -16.05 12.01
CA ARG A 132 -0.05 -14.58 12.18
C ARG A 132 -0.91 -14.26 13.39
N PRO A 133 -0.35 -13.59 14.39
CA PRO A 133 -1.15 -13.09 15.50
C PRO A 133 -2.06 -11.97 14.99
N HIS A 134 -3.27 -11.90 15.53
CA HIS A 134 -4.23 -10.84 15.26
C HIS A 134 -4.54 -10.62 13.76
N PRO A 135 -5.01 -11.68 13.05
CA PRO A 135 -5.38 -11.56 11.64
C PRO A 135 -6.53 -10.55 11.41
N GLU A 136 -7.33 -10.29 12.44
CA GLU A 136 -8.48 -9.37 12.41
C GLU A 136 -8.09 -7.89 12.19
N VAL A 137 -6.83 -7.50 12.44
CA VAL A 137 -6.36 -6.13 12.21
C VAL A 137 -5.92 -5.87 10.76
N ARG A 138 -5.98 -6.90 9.91
CA ARG A 138 -5.58 -6.85 8.50
C ARG A 138 -6.79 -7.03 7.59
N ALA A 139 -6.78 -6.35 6.43
CA ALA A 139 -7.86 -6.48 5.46
C ALA A 139 -7.79 -7.83 4.72
N GLY A 140 -6.57 -8.29 4.43
CA GLY A 140 -6.34 -9.49 3.63
C GLY A 140 -6.78 -10.79 4.31
N THR A 141 -7.43 -11.63 3.52
CA THR A 141 -7.79 -13.01 3.87
C THR A 141 -7.25 -13.96 2.82
N ALA A 142 -6.93 -15.21 3.19
CA ALA A 142 -6.40 -16.18 2.24
C ALA A 142 -7.33 -16.39 1.03
N ILE A 143 -6.76 -16.40 -0.17
CA ILE A 143 -7.50 -16.66 -1.41
C ILE A 143 -7.88 -18.13 -1.44
N SER A 144 -9.18 -18.40 -1.36
CA SER A 144 -9.71 -19.77 -1.34
C SER A 144 -9.35 -20.54 -2.61
N GLY A 145 -8.94 -21.78 -2.45
CA GLY A 145 -8.70 -22.70 -3.56
C GLY A 145 -7.33 -22.57 -4.25
N VAL A 146 -6.47 -21.64 -3.84
CA VAL A 146 -5.12 -21.48 -4.39
C VAL A 146 -4.17 -22.56 -3.85
N VAL A 147 -4.09 -22.70 -2.55
CA VAL A 147 -3.18 -23.66 -1.88
C VAL A 147 -3.85 -25.02 -1.71
N ALA A 148 -3.14 -26.10 -2.00
CA ALA A 148 -3.61 -27.44 -1.76
C ALA A 148 -3.63 -27.75 -0.24
N SER A 149 -4.61 -28.52 0.21
CA SER A 149 -4.72 -28.87 1.63
C SER A 149 -3.49 -29.60 2.13
N GLY A 150 -2.91 -29.13 3.24
CA GLY A 150 -1.73 -29.71 3.86
C GLY A 150 -0.42 -29.47 3.11
N ALA A 151 -0.44 -28.68 2.03
CA ALA A 151 0.79 -28.32 1.32
C ALA A 151 1.75 -27.53 2.22
N ARG A 152 3.04 -27.75 2.01
CA ARG A 152 4.16 -27.02 2.62
C ARG A 152 5.14 -26.65 1.52
N SER A 153 5.89 -25.60 1.73
CA SER A 153 6.94 -25.16 0.82
C SER A 153 8.23 -24.91 1.59
N PRO A 154 9.34 -25.53 1.22
CA PRO A 154 10.62 -25.27 1.88
C PRO A 154 11.19 -23.89 1.52
N LEU A 155 10.74 -23.30 0.42
CA LEU A 155 11.10 -21.96 -0.02
C LEU A 155 9.91 -21.26 -0.65
N VAL A 156 9.54 -20.09 -0.14
CA VAL A 156 8.61 -19.19 -0.80
C VAL A 156 9.38 -18.02 -1.41
N VAL A 157 9.13 -17.75 -2.69
CA VAL A 157 9.73 -16.62 -3.43
C VAL A 157 8.64 -15.60 -3.77
N LEU A 158 8.80 -14.38 -3.30
CA LEU A 158 7.99 -13.23 -3.70
C LEU A 158 8.72 -12.48 -4.82
N LEU A 159 8.21 -12.49 -6.03
CA LEU A 159 8.78 -11.82 -7.18
C LEU A 159 7.87 -10.68 -7.58
N VAL A 160 8.33 -9.45 -7.35
CA VAL A 160 7.52 -8.23 -7.49
C VAL A 160 8.15 -7.29 -8.52
N GLU A 161 7.38 -6.97 -9.56
CA GLU A 161 7.77 -6.09 -10.66
C GLU A 161 7.22 -4.67 -10.41
N LYS A 162 8.10 -3.73 -10.09
CA LYS A 162 7.71 -2.34 -9.82
C LYS A 162 7.18 -1.64 -11.06
N GLY A 163 6.11 -0.89 -10.92
CA GLY A 163 5.50 -0.12 -12.00
C GLY A 163 4.87 -0.97 -13.10
N ILE A 164 4.63 -2.26 -12.86
CA ILE A 164 3.97 -3.18 -13.79
C ILE A 164 2.54 -3.40 -13.34
N GLY A 165 1.59 -3.13 -14.24
CA GLY A 165 0.17 -3.44 -14.07
C GLY A 165 -0.26 -4.70 -14.82
N ALA A 166 -1.56 -4.96 -14.84
CA ALA A 166 -2.13 -6.02 -15.65
C ALA A 166 -1.91 -5.72 -17.15
N SER A 167 -1.09 -6.52 -17.77
CA SER A 167 -0.80 -6.38 -19.21
C SER A 167 -1.74 -7.18 -20.08
N GLY A 168 -2.60 -8.02 -19.49
CA GLY A 168 -3.37 -9.03 -20.19
C GLY A 168 -2.50 -10.16 -20.79
N ALA A 169 -1.20 -9.97 -20.80
CA ALA A 169 -0.23 -11.00 -21.10
C ALA A 169 0.16 -11.66 -19.77
N ARG A 170 -0.44 -12.82 -19.49
CA ARG A 170 0.01 -13.64 -18.35
C ARG A 170 1.52 -13.76 -18.42
N PRO A 171 2.24 -13.64 -17.28
CA PRO A 171 3.65 -13.98 -17.26
C PRO A 171 3.78 -15.32 -17.98
N ARG A 172 4.56 -15.36 -19.04
CA ARG A 172 4.90 -16.65 -19.65
C ARG A 172 5.80 -17.34 -18.67
N LEU A 173 5.19 -18.13 -17.78
CA LEU A 173 5.89 -18.84 -16.72
C LEU A 173 6.92 -19.83 -17.27
N GLY A 174 7.00 -19.96 -18.61
CA GLY A 174 7.92 -20.88 -19.26
C GLY A 174 7.54 -22.35 -19.00
N ASP A 175 8.44 -23.24 -19.34
CA ASP A 175 8.38 -24.64 -18.94
C ASP A 175 9.00 -24.76 -17.54
N LEU A 176 8.15 -24.77 -16.53
CA LEU A 176 8.56 -24.88 -15.12
C LEU A 176 8.80 -26.32 -14.67
N GLY A 177 8.71 -27.28 -15.59
CA GLY A 177 8.88 -28.71 -15.31
C GLY A 177 7.60 -29.41 -14.88
N SER A 178 7.66 -30.74 -14.87
CA SER A 178 6.53 -31.60 -14.54
C SER A 178 6.12 -31.46 -13.06
N GLY A 179 4.81 -31.35 -12.81
CA GLY A 179 4.24 -31.27 -11.46
C GLY A 179 4.26 -29.87 -10.84
N VAL A 180 4.74 -28.85 -11.52
CA VAL A 180 4.54 -27.46 -11.13
C VAL A 180 3.20 -26.98 -11.63
N HIS A 181 2.39 -26.45 -10.73
CA HIS A 181 1.04 -25.94 -11.00
C HIS A 181 1.00 -24.43 -10.87
N ALA A 182 0.00 -23.81 -11.48
CA ALA A 182 -0.19 -22.37 -11.37
C ALA A 182 -1.67 -22.01 -11.22
N THR A 183 -1.94 -21.07 -10.33
CA THR A 183 -3.20 -20.32 -10.26
C THR A 183 -2.91 -18.85 -10.48
N GLY A 184 -3.53 -18.25 -11.50
CA GLY A 184 -3.27 -16.86 -11.84
C GLY A 184 -4.50 -16.14 -12.33
N GLY A 185 -4.41 -14.83 -12.34
CA GLY A 185 -5.47 -13.91 -12.76
C GLY A 185 -5.07 -12.47 -12.52
N THR A 186 -6.08 -11.61 -12.47
CA THR A 186 -5.92 -10.19 -12.17
C THR A 186 -6.22 -9.95 -10.69
N ALA A 187 -5.43 -9.11 -10.05
CA ALA A 187 -5.65 -8.62 -8.70
C ALA A 187 -5.61 -7.08 -8.68
N GLU A 188 -6.09 -6.48 -7.60
CA GLU A 188 -6.06 -5.05 -7.38
C GLU A 188 -5.02 -4.70 -6.31
N THR A 189 -4.35 -3.56 -6.44
CA THR A 189 -3.43 -3.04 -5.40
C THR A 189 -4.17 -2.66 -4.13
N GLY A 190 -5.45 -2.32 -4.25
CA GLY A 190 -6.34 -2.04 -3.11
C GLY A 190 -6.27 -0.62 -2.55
N SER A 191 -5.37 0.22 -3.04
CA SER A 191 -5.18 1.60 -2.55
C SER A 191 -4.75 2.57 -3.64
N ILE A 192 -4.93 3.85 -3.38
CA ILE A 192 -4.39 4.99 -4.13
C ILE A 192 -3.68 5.91 -3.11
N PRO A 193 -2.46 6.41 -3.44
CA PRO A 193 -1.68 6.17 -4.66
C PRO A 193 -1.14 4.74 -4.75
N ASN A 194 -0.83 4.30 -5.98
CA ASN A 194 -0.17 3.03 -6.24
C ASN A 194 1.36 3.19 -6.14
N ASP A 195 1.82 3.69 -5.01
CA ASP A 195 3.26 3.78 -4.75
C ASP A 195 3.84 2.36 -4.59
N PRO A 196 4.87 1.97 -5.36
CA PRO A 196 5.42 0.62 -5.31
C PRO A 196 5.79 0.16 -3.90
N ILE A 197 6.36 1.03 -3.07
CA ILE A 197 6.79 0.69 -1.70
C ILE A 197 5.58 0.43 -0.78
N ALA A 198 4.50 1.21 -0.93
CA ALA A 198 3.26 0.97 -0.20
C ALA A 198 2.61 -0.36 -0.61
N VAL A 199 2.64 -0.69 -1.91
CA VAL A 199 2.12 -1.95 -2.44
C VAL A 199 2.96 -3.14 -1.98
N GLU A 200 4.29 -3.03 -1.97
CA GLU A 200 5.19 -4.05 -1.45
C GLU A 200 4.94 -4.32 0.05
N ALA A 201 4.75 -3.27 0.86
CA ALA A 201 4.36 -3.41 2.25
C ALA A 201 2.97 -4.06 2.39
N THR A 202 2.03 -3.79 1.46
CA THR A 202 0.73 -4.48 1.41
C THR A 202 0.89 -5.97 1.14
N ILE A 203 1.73 -6.36 0.17
CA ILE A 203 2.04 -7.76 -0.14
C ILE A 203 2.66 -8.46 1.08
N GLY A 204 3.66 -7.83 1.71
CA GLY A 204 4.38 -8.41 2.84
C GLY A 204 3.56 -8.49 4.12
N THR A 205 2.75 -7.47 4.43
CA THR A 205 1.96 -7.41 5.67
C THR A 205 0.59 -8.08 5.55
N GLY A 206 0.01 -8.17 4.36
CA GLY A 206 -1.40 -8.57 4.16
C GLY A 206 -2.40 -7.55 4.69
N GLY A 207 -1.98 -6.30 4.86
CA GLY A 207 -2.82 -5.16 5.21
C GLY A 207 -2.67 -4.06 4.19
N LEU A 208 -3.59 -3.10 4.20
CA LEU A 208 -3.56 -1.92 3.34
C LEU A 208 -2.73 -0.79 3.97
N PRO A 209 -2.29 0.23 3.21
CA PRO A 209 -1.53 1.36 3.74
C PRO A 209 -2.17 2.03 4.96
N SER A 210 -3.50 2.15 4.99
CA SER A 210 -4.26 2.64 6.15
C SER A 210 -4.14 1.77 7.41
N GLN A 211 -3.63 0.55 7.28
CA GLN A 211 -3.45 -0.38 8.39
C GLN A 211 -1.98 -0.55 8.77
N HIS A 212 -1.08 -0.72 7.79
CA HIS A 212 0.34 -0.89 8.07
C HIS A 212 1.11 0.44 8.18
N GLY A 213 0.53 1.57 7.74
CA GLY A 213 1.11 2.90 7.90
C GLY A 213 2.30 3.23 7.00
N ILE A 214 2.60 2.41 6.00
CA ILE A 214 3.58 2.71 4.93
C ILE A 214 2.78 3.17 3.72
N THR A 215 2.73 4.46 3.50
CA THR A 215 1.84 5.08 2.51
C THR A 215 2.53 5.43 1.19
N GLY A 216 3.83 5.20 1.11
CA GLY A 216 4.64 5.43 -0.08
C GLY A 216 6.13 5.31 0.21
N ALA A 217 6.96 5.59 -0.80
CA ALA A 217 8.41 5.62 -0.69
C ALA A 217 8.91 6.65 0.33
N LEU A 218 8.18 7.74 0.49
CA LEU A 218 8.38 8.76 1.52
C LEU A 218 7.20 8.76 2.48
N ILE A 219 7.47 8.88 3.76
CA ILE A 219 6.47 9.00 4.83
C ILE A 219 6.95 10.02 5.87
N ARG A 220 6.02 10.60 6.62
CA ARG A 220 6.36 11.50 7.72
C ARG A 220 6.60 10.70 9.01
N ASN A 221 7.68 11.01 9.70
CA ASN A 221 7.98 10.40 11.00
C ASN A 221 7.33 11.19 12.16
N ALA A 222 7.51 10.70 13.40
CA ALA A 222 6.94 11.33 14.59
C ALA A 222 7.52 12.72 14.90
N ASN A 223 8.70 13.04 14.40
CA ASN A 223 9.32 14.36 14.54
C ASN A 223 8.79 15.37 13.52
N GLY A 224 8.04 14.91 12.53
CA GLY A 224 7.56 15.72 11.43
C GLY A 224 8.45 15.70 10.18
N ASP A 225 9.58 15.00 10.20
CA ASP A 225 10.48 14.90 9.05
C ASP A 225 9.92 13.97 7.98
N VAL A 226 10.18 14.28 6.73
CA VAL A 226 9.89 13.39 5.60
C VAL A 226 11.10 12.47 5.39
N VAL A 227 10.86 11.17 5.50
CA VAL A 227 11.91 10.14 5.46
C VAL A 227 11.55 9.01 4.50
N HIS A 228 12.54 8.33 3.97
CA HIS A 228 12.31 7.11 3.20
C HIS A 228 11.73 6.01 4.09
N ALA A 229 10.65 5.39 3.64
CA ALA A 229 10.07 4.21 4.30
C ALA A 229 11.15 3.12 4.44
N PHE A 230 11.20 2.50 5.62
CA PHE A 230 12.23 1.53 6.02
C PHE A 230 13.68 2.07 6.04
N GLY A 231 13.87 3.37 5.82
CA GLY A 231 15.16 4.03 5.93
C GLY A 231 15.46 4.53 7.34
N PRO A 232 16.62 5.17 7.55
CA PRO A 232 16.95 5.78 8.81
C PRO A 232 15.90 6.79 9.28
N GLY A 233 15.44 6.67 10.53
CA GLY A 233 14.40 7.53 11.12
C GLY A 233 12.98 7.21 10.68
N SER A 234 12.79 6.20 9.83
CA SER A 234 11.45 5.72 9.45
C SER A 234 10.73 5.09 10.62
N PRO A 235 9.44 5.39 10.83
CA PRO A 235 8.63 4.62 11.75
C PRO A 235 8.44 3.19 11.20
N GLN A 236 8.43 2.22 12.11
CA GLN A 236 8.09 0.83 11.78
C GLN A 236 6.67 0.73 11.21
N PRO A 237 6.37 -0.28 10.37
CA PRO A 237 5.00 -0.64 10.04
C PRO A 237 4.18 -0.87 11.33
N ILE A 238 2.87 -0.61 11.28
CA ILE A 238 1.99 -0.82 12.44
C ILE A 238 1.71 -2.31 12.65
N ILE A 239 1.78 -3.11 11.59
CA ILE A 239 1.56 -4.55 11.60
C ILE A 239 2.78 -5.26 11.02
N ALA A 240 3.10 -6.42 11.57
CA ALA A 240 4.21 -7.25 11.14
C ALA A 240 4.01 -7.76 9.69
N THR A 241 5.11 -8.00 9.01
CA THR A 241 5.10 -8.68 7.71
C THR A 241 5.03 -10.21 7.88
N LEU A 242 4.83 -10.92 6.77
CA LEU A 242 4.92 -12.38 6.73
C LEU A 242 6.30 -12.88 7.17
N GLY A 243 7.37 -12.16 6.83
CA GLY A 243 8.73 -12.51 7.26
C GLY A 243 8.92 -12.33 8.76
N ASP A 244 8.48 -11.21 9.33
CA ASP A 244 8.53 -11.00 10.79
C ASP A 244 7.78 -12.12 11.54
N ASP A 245 6.58 -12.48 11.07
CA ASP A 245 5.76 -13.53 11.67
C ASP A 245 6.39 -14.93 11.50
N LEU A 246 7.04 -15.18 10.36
CA LEU A 246 7.74 -16.43 10.09
C LEU A 246 8.99 -16.58 10.98
N ASP A 247 9.82 -15.56 11.07
CA ASP A 247 11.00 -15.53 11.93
C ASP A 247 10.62 -15.82 13.39
N ARG A 248 9.60 -15.13 13.88
CA ARG A 248 9.06 -15.37 15.22
C ARG A 248 8.55 -16.81 15.40
N THR A 249 7.81 -17.34 14.40
CA THR A 249 7.22 -18.69 14.47
C THR A 249 8.28 -19.77 14.52
N THR A 250 9.39 -19.57 13.80
CA THR A 250 10.51 -20.53 13.73
C THR A 250 11.57 -20.29 14.79
N GLY A 251 11.44 -19.25 15.61
CA GLY A 251 12.41 -18.88 16.62
C GLY A 251 13.76 -18.46 16.04
N GLY A 252 13.76 -17.83 14.87
CA GLY A 252 14.97 -17.39 14.17
C GLY A 252 15.66 -18.49 13.36
N ALA A 253 15.00 -19.64 13.12
CA ALA A 253 15.60 -20.73 12.34
C ALA A 253 15.38 -20.57 10.82
N THR A 254 14.40 -19.78 10.40
CA THR A 254 14.14 -19.45 8.99
C THR A 254 15.20 -18.54 8.41
N LYS A 255 15.48 -18.66 7.11
CA LYS A 255 16.30 -17.68 6.39
C LYS A 255 15.39 -16.73 5.62
N ILE A 256 15.59 -15.43 5.78
CA ILE A 256 14.83 -14.39 5.10
C ILE A 256 15.77 -13.52 4.27
N GLY A 257 15.58 -13.53 2.96
CA GLY A 257 16.42 -12.84 1.99
C GLY A 257 15.66 -11.83 1.15
N LEU A 258 16.38 -10.82 0.72
CA LEU A 258 15.88 -9.77 -0.15
C LEU A 258 16.86 -9.45 -1.27
N VAL A 259 16.41 -9.58 -2.51
CA VAL A 259 17.04 -8.97 -3.68
C VAL A 259 16.38 -7.61 -3.89
N SER A 260 17.11 -6.51 -3.63
CA SER A 260 16.53 -5.18 -3.47
C SER A 260 17.00 -4.21 -4.55
N THR A 261 16.12 -3.30 -4.92
CA THR A 261 16.41 -2.14 -5.79
C THR A 261 16.31 -0.82 -5.02
N ALA A 262 15.64 -0.81 -3.85
CA ALA A 262 15.47 0.35 -2.99
C ALA A 262 15.32 -0.07 -1.51
N VAL A 263 15.62 0.82 -0.59
CA VAL A 263 15.50 0.56 0.85
C VAL A 263 14.07 0.16 1.25
N GLY A 264 13.07 0.71 0.58
CA GLY A 264 11.65 0.44 0.83
C GLY A 264 11.21 -0.99 0.52
N ASP A 265 11.96 -1.73 -0.32
CA ASP A 265 11.66 -3.13 -0.68
C ASP A 265 11.65 -4.05 0.56
N ALA A 266 12.19 -3.57 1.69
CA ALA A 266 12.06 -4.21 2.99
C ALA A 266 10.60 -4.48 3.40
N GLY A 267 9.65 -3.76 2.84
CA GLY A 267 8.22 -4.01 3.02
C GLY A 267 7.77 -5.42 2.64
N LEU A 268 8.49 -6.10 1.74
CA LEU A 268 8.20 -7.48 1.32
C LEU A 268 8.56 -8.54 2.39
N THR A 269 9.60 -8.28 3.19
CA THR A 269 10.16 -9.27 4.10
C THR A 269 10.11 -8.88 5.57
N GLY A 270 9.91 -7.61 5.87
CA GLY A 270 9.98 -7.08 7.23
C GLY A 270 11.36 -6.56 7.59
N ASP A 271 11.51 -6.16 8.85
CA ASP A 271 12.76 -5.65 9.39
C ASP A 271 13.01 -6.18 10.81
N ALA A 272 12.51 -5.53 11.83
CA ALA A 272 12.72 -5.93 13.24
C ALA A 272 11.45 -5.65 14.07
N TRP A 273 10.30 -5.99 13.52
CA TRP A 273 9.01 -5.59 14.12
C TRP A 273 8.84 -6.09 15.57
N TYR A 274 9.30 -7.32 15.86
CA TYR A 274 9.23 -7.89 17.21
C TYR A 274 10.40 -7.49 18.12
N GLY A 275 11.32 -6.65 17.64
CA GLY A 275 12.47 -6.20 18.42
C GLY A 275 13.54 -7.27 18.70
N THR A 276 13.51 -8.39 17.98
CA THR A 276 14.44 -9.52 18.12
C THR A 276 15.75 -9.36 17.35
N GLY A 277 15.93 -8.23 16.66
CA GLY A 277 17.03 -7.97 15.74
C GLY A 277 16.55 -7.96 14.28
N PRO A 278 17.46 -7.81 13.32
CA PRO A 278 17.08 -7.79 11.91
C PRO A 278 16.51 -9.17 11.51
N VAL A 279 15.31 -9.15 10.94
CA VAL A 279 14.63 -10.36 10.45
C VAL A 279 15.30 -10.90 9.19
N ARG A 280 15.87 -10.02 8.38
CA ARG A 280 16.57 -10.43 7.16
C ARG A 280 17.99 -10.87 7.46
N ASP A 281 18.30 -12.11 7.09
CA ASP A 281 19.66 -12.65 7.14
C ASP A 281 20.56 -11.96 6.12
N ARG A 282 19.98 -11.63 4.96
CA ARG A 282 20.76 -11.04 3.87
C ARG A 282 19.92 -10.19 2.92
N THR A 283 20.48 -9.04 2.56
CA THR A 283 20.00 -8.21 1.45
C THR A 283 21.09 -8.11 0.39
N VAL A 284 20.72 -8.37 -0.86
CA VAL A 284 21.62 -8.27 -2.02
C VAL A 284 21.06 -7.28 -3.02
N PRO A 285 21.86 -6.35 -3.56
CA PRO A 285 21.41 -5.47 -4.63
C PRO A 285 21.01 -6.27 -5.88
N GLY A 286 19.78 -6.08 -6.35
CA GLY A 286 19.26 -6.72 -7.57
C GLY A 286 19.96 -6.22 -8.83
N GLY A 287 20.13 -4.92 -8.93
CA GLY A 287 20.83 -4.26 -10.01
C GLY A 287 20.45 -4.80 -11.40
N LYS A 288 21.45 -5.00 -12.26
CA LYS A 288 21.26 -5.51 -13.63
C LYS A 288 21.20 -7.05 -13.72
N ASN A 289 21.40 -7.77 -12.61
CA ASN A 289 21.46 -9.24 -12.60
C ASN A 289 20.72 -9.84 -11.41
N PRO A 290 19.39 -9.68 -11.30
CA PRO A 290 18.63 -10.25 -10.19
C PRO A 290 18.66 -11.79 -10.18
N GLY A 291 18.71 -12.44 -11.34
CA GLY A 291 18.87 -13.90 -11.42
C GLY A 291 20.19 -14.39 -10.83
N GLY A 292 21.28 -13.65 -11.02
CA GLY A 292 22.56 -13.94 -10.37
C GLY A 292 22.47 -13.84 -8.84
N ALA A 293 21.77 -12.82 -8.33
CA ALA A 293 21.54 -12.66 -6.91
C ALA A 293 20.71 -13.83 -6.33
N VAL A 294 19.65 -14.25 -7.03
CA VAL A 294 18.85 -15.43 -6.63
C VAL A 294 19.68 -16.70 -6.61
N ARG A 295 20.50 -16.97 -7.63
CA ARG A 295 21.43 -18.12 -7.64
C ARG A 295 22.37 -18.14 -6.43
N GLU A 296 22.82 -16.97 -6.03
CA GLU A 296 23.69 -16.85 -4.85
C GLU A 296 22.98 -17.31 -3.56
N PHE A 297 21.72 -16.93 -3.36
CA PHE A 297 20.92 -17.44 -2.25
C PHE A 297 20.75 -18.96 -2.34
N LEU A 298 20.33 -19.48 -3.49
CA LEU A 298 20.12 -20.91 -3.70
C LEU A 298 21.38 -21.72 -3.45
N SER A 299 22.57 -21.24 -3.89
CA SER A 299 23.85 -21.90 -3.66
C SER A 299 24.25 -21.98 -2.17
N GLN A 300 23.65 -21.15 -1.32
CA GLN A 300 23.85 -21.16 0.13
C GLN A 300 22.87 -22.09 0.87
N GLY A 301 22.11 -22.91 0.16
CA GLY A 301 21.21 -23.90 0.72
C GLY A 301 19.87 -23.34 1.19
N TRP A 302 19.38 -22.27 0.56
CA TRP A 302 18.03 -21.77 0.80
C TRP A 302 17.01 -22.77 0.27
N GLY A 303 16.03 -23.12 1.13
CA GLY A 303 15.03 -24.15 0.86
C GLY A 303 15.56 -25.59 0.87
N ALA A 304 16.78 -25.83 1.37
CA ALA A 304 17.39 -27.15 1.39
C ALA A 304 17.07 -27.98 2.65
N ASP A 305 16.52 -27.38 3.67
CA ASP A 305 16.17 -28.05 4.93
C ASP A 305 14.65 -28.03 5.19
N ALA A 306 14.23 -28.54 6.36
CA ALA A 306 12.83 -28.64 6.72
C ALA A 306 12.22 -27.32 7.23
N THR A 307 13.06 -26.34 7.54
CA THR A 307 12.60 -25.01 7.95
C THR A 307 12.26 -24.20 6.69
N PRO A 308 11.06 -23.65 6.58
CA PRO A 308 10.70 -22.89 5.41
C PRO A 308 11.45 -21.55 5.36
N ASP A 309 11.96 -21.20 4.19
CA ASP A 309 12.65 -19.94 3.92
C ASP A 309 11.79 -18.97 3.09
N LEU A 310 12.05 -17.68 3.22
CA LEU A 310 11.38 -16.62 2.47
C LEU A 310 12.41 -15.78 1.69
N LEU A 311 12.27 -15.71 0.37
CA LEU A 311 13.08 -14.87 -0.49
C LEU A 311 12.19 -13.87 -1.24
N ALA A 312 12.40 -12.59 -1.05
CA ALA A 312 11.76 -11.57 -1.88
C ALA A 312 12.72 -11.05 -2.95
N VAL A 313 12.18 -10.78 -4.12
CA VAL A 313 12.91 -10.26 -5.28
C VAL A 313 12.14 -9.09 -5.85
N ALA A 314 12.62 -7.89 -5.60
CA ALA A 314 12.11 -6.67 -6.21
C ALA A 314 12.80 -6.45 -7.56
N LEU A 315 12.03 -6.33 -8.63
CA LEU A 315 12.49 -6.03 -9.97
C LEU A 315 12.15 -4.60 -10.35
N ASP A 316 13.13 -3.87 -10.85
CA ASP A 316 12.91 -2.52 -11.37
C ASP A 316 12.16 -2.58 -12.71
N GLY A 317 11.20 -1.68 -12.92
CA GLY A 317 10.45 -1.55 -14.16
C GLY A 317 11.31 -1.28 -15.42
N SER A 318 12.56 -0.83 -15.25
CA SER A 318 13.50 -0.70 -16.36
C SER A 318 13.95 -2.06 -16.93
N GLN A 319 13.77 -3.14 -16.18
CA GLN A 319 14.02 -4.53 -16.63
C GLN A 319 12.83 -5.13 -17.39
N ARG A 320 11.82 -4.34 -17.62
CA ARG A 320 10.50 -4.59 -18.20
C ARG A 320 10.47 -5.26 -19.57
N ALA A 321 11.55 -5.13 -20.34
CA ALA A 321 11.52 -5.54 -21.76
C ALA A 321 11.58 -7.06 -21.93
N ASP A 322 11.77 -7.82 -20.85
CA ASP A 322 12.10 -9.22 -21.00
C ASP A 322 11.38 -10.08 -19.93
N ASN A 323 10.20 -10.60 -20.27
CA ASN A 323 9.56 -11.71 -19.54
C ASN A 323 10.55 -12.89 -19.31
N SER A 324 11.73 -12.86 -19.95
CA SER A 324 12.81 -13.81 -19.79
C SER A 324 13.44 -13.75 -18.40
N VAL A 325 13.48 -12.58 -17.75
CA VAL A 325 14.09 -12.43 -16.41
C VAL A 325 13.25 -13.18 -15.38
N VAL A 326 11.93 -12.97 -15.37
CA VAL A 326 11.01 -13.69 -14.47
C VAL A 326 11.05 -15.18 -14.73
N ALA A 327 10.95 -15.60 -16.00
CA ALA A 327 11.00 -17.01 -16.37
C ALA A 327 12.35 -17.65 -16.01
N SER A 328 13.47 -16.95 -16.18
CA SER A 328 14.80 -17.42 -15.78
C SER A 328 14.92 -17.60 -14.27
N ILE A 329 14.44 -16.64 -13.48
CA ILE A 329 14.45 -16.75 -12.01
C ILE A 329 13.62 -17.94 -11.56
N LEU A 330 12.42 -18.09 -12.08
CA LEU A 330 11.54 -19.22 -11.73
C LEU A 330 12.18 -20.56 -12.11
N HIS A 331 12.77 -20.64 -13.28
CA HIS A 331 13.48 -21.85 -13.73
C HIS A 331 14.59 -22.22 -12.74
N GLU A 332 15.42 -21.29 -12.34
CA GLU A 332 16.50 -21.54 -11.38
C GLU A 332 15.98 -21.95 -10.01
N VAL A 333 14.92 -21.27 -9.53
CA VAL A 333 14.28 -21.64 -8.25
C VAL A 333 13.76 -23.07 -8.28
N PHE A 334 12.99 -23.46 -9.30
CA PHE A 334 12.39 -24.79 -9.37
C PHE A 334 13.39 -25.90 -9.74
N GLN A 335 14.51 -25.55 -10.37
CA GLN A 335 15.63 -26.50 -10.55
C GLN A 335 16.36 -26.77 -9.23
N ALA A 336 16.63 -25.76 -8.43
CA ALA A 336 17.33 -25.89 -7.16
C ALA A 336 16.44 -26.44 -6.05
N VAL A 337 15.17 -25.98 -5.99
CA VAL A 337 14.19 -26.31 -4.96
C VAL A 337 12.88 -26.73 -5.64
N PRO A 338 12.71 -27.98 -6.07
CA PRO A 338 11.54 -28.44 -6.83
C PRO A 338 10.19 -28.26 -6.10
N ASP A 339 10.20 -28.23 -4.78
CA ASP A 339 9.01 -28.06 -3.94
C ASP A 339 8.81 -26.58 -3.49
N ALA A 340 9.55 -25.64 -4.07
CA ALA A 340 9.36 -24.22 -3.83
C ALA A 340 7.97 -23.76 -4.29
N THR A 341 7.56 -22.61 -3.75
CA THR A 341 6.42 -21.85 -4.22
C THR A 341 6.87 -20.44 -4.59
N ALA A 342 6.40 -19.94 -5.71
CA ALA A 342 6.65 -18.56 -6.11
C ALA A 342 5.34 -17.79 -6.26
N VAL A 343 5.38 -16.50 -5.93
CA VAL A 343 4.35 -15.52 -6.28
C VAL A 343 4.96 -14.52 -7.24
N VAL A 344 4.27 -14.25 -8.34
CA VAL A 344 4.67 -13.26 -9.33
C VAL A 344 3.59 -12.22 -9.44
N THR A 345 3.92 -10.95 -9.24
CA THR A 345 2.97 -9.85 -9.36
C THR A 345 3.67 -8.53 -9.69
N GLY A 346 2.89 -7.52 -10.04
CA GLY A 346 3.34 -6.14 -10.19
C GLY A 346 2.83 -5.24 -9.07
N THR A 347 3.25 -3.98 -9.09
CA THR A 347 2.79 -2.96 -8.13
C THR A 347 1.77 -1.97 -8.72
N GLY A 348 1.31 -2.18 -9.95
CA GLY A 348 0.44 -1.27 -10.68
C GLY A 348 1.18 -0.53 -11.79
N LEU A 349 0.45 -0.08 -12.80
CA LEU A 349 1.03 0.64 -13.94
C LEU A 349 1.53 2.02 -13.53
N GLU A 350 2.71 2.35 -13.97
CA GLU A 350 3.04 3.76 -14.18
C GLU A 350 2.19 4.31 -15.33
N GLN A 351 1.71 5.53 -15.16
CA GLN A 351 0.88 6.18 -16.18
C GLN A 351 1.63 6.29 -17.50
N THR A 352 1.04 5.77 -18.57
CA THR A 352 1.58 5.84 -19.93
C THR A 352 0.72 6.79 -20.78
N GLY A 353 1.34 7.51 -21.71
CA GLY A 353 0.62 8.43 -22.61
C GLY A 353 1.35 9.75 -22.80
N LYS A 354 0.64 10.76 -23.30
CA LYS A 354 1.17 12.13 -23.38
C LYS A 354 1.17 12.73 -21.97
N ILE A 355 2.34 12.73 -21.35
CA ILE A 355 2.54 13.22 -19.99
C ILE A 355 2.60 14.76 -20.00
N THR A 356 1.90 15.37 -19.07
CA THR A 356 2.03 16.81 -18.77
C THR A 356 2.83 16.98 -17.49
N THR A 357 3.94 17.69 -17.58
CA THR A 357 4.74 18.04 -16.40
C THR A 357 4.20 19.31 -15.77
N VAL A 358 3.95 19.26 -14.47
CA VAL A 358 3.61 20.44 -13.66
C VAL A 358 4.75 20.74 -12.70
N PRO A 359 4.97 22.01 -12.36
CA PRO A 359 6.03 22.39 -11.42
C PRO A 359 5.71 21.87 -10.02
N THR A 360 6.75 21.69 -9.22
CA THR A 360 6.61 21.40 -7.79
C THR A 360 5.85 22.54 -7.12
N PRO A 361 4.77 22.26 -6.37
CA PRO A 361 4.05 23.28 -5.64
C PRO A 361 4.96 24.04 -4.67
N ALA A 362 4.81 25.34 -4.56
CA ALA A 362 5.58 26.17 -3.63
C ALA A 362 5.34 25.71 -2.18
N GLY A 363 6.39 25.71 -1.35
CA GLY A 363 6.32 25.25 0.04
C GLY A 363 6.26 23.74 0.22
N SER A 364 6.56 22.96 -0.83
CA SER A 364 6.71 21.51 -0.74
C SER A 364 8.08 21.15 -0.16
N ASP A 365 8.09 20.23 0.80
CA ASP A 365 9.27 19.52 1.26
C ASP A 365 9.60 18.35 0.32
N ALA A 366 8.57 17.60 -0.06
CA ALA A 366 8.67 16.52 -1.03
C ALA A 366 7.36 16.28 -1.78
N VAL A 367 7.47 15.72 -2.99
CA VAL A 367 6.34 15.20 -3.77
C VAL A 367 6.51 13.69 -3.91
N VAL A 368 5.44 12.95 -3.67
CA VAL A 368 5.35 11.50 -3.89
C VAL A 368 4.16 11.19 -4.77
N GLY A 369 4.08 9.99 -5.32
CA GLY A 369 2.96 9.57 -6.16
C GLY A 369 1.62 9.83 -5.47
N GLY A 370 0.94 10.89 -5.91
CA GLY A 370 -0.38 11.26 -5.39
C GLY A 370 -0.41 12.26 -4.24
N GLY A 371 0.72 12.79 -3.78
CA GLY A 371 0.70 13.72 -2.67
C GLY A 371 1.90 14.65 -2.54
N VAL A 372 1.70 15.69 -1.75
CA VAL A 372 2.70 16.71 -1.41
C VAL A 372 2.88 16.73 0.10
N PHE A 373 4.12 16.57 0.55
CA PHE A 373 4.52 16.90 1.91
C PHE A 373 4.88 18.37 1.98
N LEU A 374 4.28 19.10 2.92
CA LEU A 374 4.58 20.50 3.14
C LEU A 374 5.84 20.65 3.98
N ASP A 375 6.61 21.70 3.67
CA ASP A 375 7.66 22.20 4.53
C ASP A 375 7.03 22.65 5.87
N ARG A 376 7.54 22.09 6.97
CA ARG A 376 7.13 22.41 8.35
C ARG A 376 8.24 23.11 9.14
N SER A 377 9.28 23.61 8.46
CA SER A 377 10.33 24.39 9.08
C SER A 377 9.81 25.69 9.68
N ASP A 378 10.53 26.23 10.67
CA ASP A 378 10.22 27.52 11.27
C ASP A 378 10.21 28.63 10.18
N GLY A 379 9.08 29.29 10.02
CA GLY A 379 8.90 30.34 9.01
C GLY A 379 8.23 29.88 7.71
N ALA A 380 7.91 28.58 7.54
CA ALA A 380 7.08 28.13 6.44
C ALA A 380 5.68 28.78 6.51
N THR A 381 5.24 29.34 5.39
CA THR A 381 3.96 30.09 5.33
C THR A 381 2.92 29.44 4.42
N THR A 382 3.31 28.43 3.64
CA THR A 382 2.41 27.75 2.70
C THR A 382 1.49 26.79 3.44
N SER A 383 0.19 26.97 3.28
CA SER A 383 -0.81 26.06 3.84
C SER A 383 -1.18 24.92 2.88
N ALA A 384 -1.82 23.89 3.38
CA ALA A 384 -2.37 22.83 2.54
C ALA A 384 -3.41 23.36 1.55
N GLU A 385 -4.18 24.34 1.96
CA GLU A 385 -5.18 25.00 1.14
C GLU A 385 -4.56 25.79 -0.02
N ASP A 386 -3.40 26.42 0.18
CA ASP A 386 -2.67 27.11 -0.89
C ASP A 386 -2.20 26.13 -1.96
N VAL A 387 -1.64 24.98 -1.54
CA VAL A 387 -1.21 23.94 -2.48
C VAL A 387 -2.42 23.31 -3.19
N VAL A 388 -3.52 23.05 -2.48
CA VAL A 388 -4.78 22.58 -3.09
C VAL A 388 -5.27 23.57 -4.15
N ALA A 389 -5.26 24.87 -3.85
CA ALA A 389 -5.68 25.91 -4.79
C ALA A 389 -4.77 25.95 -6.03
N SER A 390 -3.45 25.79 -5.84
CA SER A 390 -2.47 25.73 -6.93
C SER A 390 -2.75 24.55 -7.85
N LEU A 391 -2.86 23.32 -7.30
CA LEU A 391 -3.12 22.11 -8.08
C LEU A 391 -4.44 22.21 -8.86
N LYS A 392 -5.49 22.77 -8.25
CA LYS A 392 -6.79 22.97 -8.93
C LYS A 392 -6.75 24.05 -10.02
N ALA A 393 -5.81 24.98 -9.96
CA ALA A 393 -5.62 25.99 -10.98
C ALA A 393 -4.86 25.49 -12.21
N ASP A 394 -4.12 24.39 -12.09
CA ASP A 394 -3.33 23.82 -13.16
C ASP A 394 -4.20 23.27 -14.29
N LYS A 395 -3.87 23.67 -15.52
CA LYS A 395 -4.63 23.34 -16.72
C LYS A 395 -3.74 22.77 -17.81
N ALA A 396 -4.29 21.84 -18.56
CA ALA A 396 -3.70 21.37 -19.81
C ALA A 396 -3.72 22.49 -20.89
N PRO A 397 -2.94 22.37 -21.98
CA PRO A 397 -2.92 23.34 -23.07
C PRO A 397 -4.28 23.62 -23.72
N ASP A 398 -5.22 22.68 -23.64
CA ASP A 398 -6.59 22.81 -24.12
C ASP A 398 -7.54 23.50 -23.12
N GLY A 399 -7.03 23.89 -21.95
CA GLY A 399 -7.78 24.54 -20.88
C GLY A 399 -8.53 23.58 -19.93
N SER A 400 -8.47 22.27 -20.14
CA SER A 400 -9.05 21.30 -19.23
C SER A 400 -8.27 21.23 -17.90
N PRO A 401 -8.92 20.94 -16.75
CA PRO A 401 -8.22 20.76 -15.50
C PRO A 401 -7.25 19.58 -15.57
N LEU A 402 -6.04 19.75 -15.06
CA LEU A 402 -5.07 18.65 -14.94
C LEU A 402 -5.40 17.72 -13.76
N PHE A 403 -5.97 18.28 -12.69
CA PHE A 403 -6.42 17.52 -11.53
C PHE A 403 -7.94 17.46 -11.50
N ALA A 404 -8.49 16.27 -11.36
CA ALA A 404 -9.92 16.04 -11.14
C ALA A 404 -10.34 16.55 -9.77
N ASP A 405 -9.48 16.35 -8.76
CA ASP A 405 -9.62 16.96 -7.45
C ASP A 405 -8.25 17.05 -6.73
N ALA A 406 -8.17 17.94 -5.76
CA ALA A 406 -7.07 18.01 -4.79
C ALA A 406 -7.63 18.47 -3.45
N PHE A 407 -7.11 17.93 -2.36
CA PHE A 407 -7.60 18.21 -1.01
C PHE A 407 -6.52 17.95 0.05
N ALA A 408 -6.63 18.64 1.16
CA ALA A 408 -5.81 18.36 2.32
C ALA A 408 -6.12 16.94 2.86
N SER A 409 -5.10 16.19 3.29
CA SER A 409 -5.24 14.79 3.71
C SER A 409 -6.21 14.61 4.89
N TYR A 410 -6.36 15.61 5.75
CA TYR A 410 -7.34 15.57 6.83
C TYR A 410 -8.79 15.42 6.31
N ALA A 411 -9.09 15.85 5.07
CA ALA A 411 -10.41 15.69 4.47
C ALA A 411 -10.80 14.22 4.30
N VAL A 412 -9.83 13.34 4.07
CA VAL A 412 -10.03 11.88 3.99
C VAL A 412 -10.58 11.35 5.32
N ARG A 413 -10.03 11.83 6.44
CA ARG A 413 -10.48 11.45 7.80
C ARG A 413 -11.95 11.82 8.03
N PHE A 414 -12.37 12.99 7.56
CA PHE A 414 -13.76 13.45 7.67
C PHE A 414 -14.66 12.87 6.58
N GLY A 415 -14.11 12.45 5.46
CA GLY A 415 -14.83 11.88 4.31
C GLY A 415 -15.55 10.55 4.59
N ARG A 416 -15.31 9.94 5.76
CA ARG A 416 -16.10 8.79 6.23
C ARG A 416 -17.59 9.12 6.41
N TYR A 417 -17.94 10.39 6.40
CA TYR A 417 -19.31 10.90 6.56
C TYR A 417 -19.91 11.42 5.25
N CYS A 418 -19.22 11.21 4.11
CA CYS A 418 -19.80 11.48 2.79
C CYS A 418 -20.93 10.51 2.48
#